data_aba9621e6f5d7ce93c8eee5a8dd05a2a
#
_entry.id   aba9621e6f5d7ce93c8eee5a8dd05a2a
#
_cell.length_a   1.000
_cell.length_b   1.000
_cell.length_c   1.000
_cell.angle_alpha   90.00
_cell.angle_beta   90.00
_cell.angle_gamma   90.00
#
_symmetry.space_group_name_H-M   'P 1'
#
loop_
_entity.id
_entity.type
_entity.pdbx_description
1 polymer ?
#
loop_
_entity_poly.entity_id
_entity_poly.type
_entity_poly.pdbx_seq_one_letter_code
_entity_poly.pdbx_strand_id
1 'polypeptide(L)'
;MDYNRLSLEMHETHHGKIAVAPKVKVENRDDLSTAYTPGVAEPCRRIAADKQEVYRYTAKGNLVAVVSDGTAVLGLGDIGPEAAMPVMEGKALLFKEFADVDAFPICLDTKDVEEIIRTVKFLAPTFGGVNLEDISAPRCFEIEKRLKEELDIPVFHDDQHGTAIVVCAGLLNALKLVGKQMAEVNIVINGAGSAGISIAKLLMRFGAGNIVLVDRQGAVSVDESWLNPAQRAMAEVTNKQNERGPLTEIIKGKDVFIGVSAPKVVTAEMVSTMASDAIVFAMANPTPEIMPEEAAKGGARVIATGRSDHPNQINNVLVFPGIFRGALDARATEITEEMKLAAARAIAAIVTDEELREDYIIPGAFDKRVAPAVAQAVMDCAKAQGVARA
;
A
#
# COMPACT_ATOMS: atom_id res chain seq x y z
N MET A 1 -26.58 -5.87 -5.63
CA MET A 1 -26.68 -4.50 -5.06
C MET A 1 -25.94 -3.57 -6.00
N ASP A 2 -26.49 -2.41 -6.35
CA ASP A 2 -25.85 -1.44 -7.24
C ASP A 2 -25.00 -0.45 -6.42
N TYR A 3 -23.76 -0.81 -6.20
CA TYR A 3 -22.82 0.01 -5.42
C TYR A 3 -22.47 1.33 -6.09
N ASN A 4 -22.53 1.44 -7.43
CA ASN A 4 -22.25 2.69 -8.12
C ASN A 4 -23.32 3.74 -7.80
N ARG A 5 -24.60 3.37 -7.88
CA ARG A 5 -25.71 4.25 -7.52
C ARG A 5 -25.67 4.62 -6.04
N LEU A 6 -25.48 3.65 -5.15
CA LEU A 6 -25.38 3.91 -3.71
C LEU A 6 -24.21 4.84 -3.35
N SER A 7 -23.08 4.71 -4.05
CA SER A 7 -21.93 5.60 -3.85
C SER A 7 -22.25 7.04 -4.27
N LEU A 8 -22.90 7.26 -5.41
CA LEU A 8 -23.33 8.58 -5.84
C LEU A 8 -24.28 9.23 -4.84
N GLU A 9 -25.32 8.50 -4.43
CA GLU A 9 -26.31 8.96 -3.43
C GLU A 9 -25.63 9.33 -2.10
N MET A 10 -24.67 8.52 -1.63
CA MET A 10 -23.91 8.79 -0.40
C MET A 10 -23.09 10.08 -0.53
N HIS A 11 -22.33 10.24 -1.63
CA HIS A 11 -21.48 11.44 -1.82
C HIS A 11 -22.31 12.72 -1.94
N GLU A 12 -23.44 12.66 -2.63
CA GLU A 12 -24.36 13.80 -2.77
C GLU A 12 -25.02 14.17 -1.43
N THR A 13 -25.51 13.18 -0.68
CA THR A 13 -26.19 13.37 0.59
C THR A 13 -25.26 13.99 1.66
N HIS A 14 -24.02 13.52 1.71
CA HIS A 14 -23.05 13.91 2.74
C HIS A 14 -22.08 15.00 2.29
N HIS A 15 -22.11 15.43 1.02
CA HIS A 15 -21.17 16.37 0.42
C HIS A 15 -19.70 15.93 0.62
N GLY A 16 -19.41 14.66 0.32
CA GLY A 16 -18.13 14.00 0.53
C GLY A 16 -18.14 13.05 1.72
N LYS A 17 -16.97 12.63 2.18
CA LYS A 17 -16.80 11.60 3.24
C LYS A 17 -16.09 12.09 4.48
N ILE A 18 -15.50 13.28 4.45
CA ILE A 18 -14.71 13.83 5.55
C ILE A 18 -15.27 15.19 5.99
N ALA A 19 -15.02 15.51 7.26
CA ALA A 19 -15.33 16.81 7.84
C ALA A 19 -14.21 17.21 8.79
N VAL A 20 -14.04 18.51 9.01
CA VAL A 20 -13.17 19.04 10.08
C VAL A 20 -14.01 19.22 11.32
N ALA A 21 -13.61 18.59 12.44
CA ALA A 21 -14.28 18.69 13.72
C ALA A 21 -13.33 19.26 14.78
N PRO A 22 -13.76 20.24 15.58
CA PRO A 22 -12.94 20.75 16.67
C PRO A 22 -12.83 19.71 17.80
N LYS A 23 -11.64 19.61 18.40
CA LYS A 23 -11.38 18.76 19.57
C LYS A 23 -11.77 19.42 20.90
N VAL A 24 -11.97 20.74 20.88
CA VAL A 24 -12.34 21.56 22.05
C VAL A 24 -13.57 22.38 21.73
N LYS A 25 -14.32 22.72 22.75
CA LYS A 25 -15.50 23.61 22.63
C LYS A 25 -15.10 25.06 22.94
N VAL A 26 -15.81 26.01 22.34
CA VAL A 26 -15.70 27.44 22.61
C VAL A 26 -17.13 27.95 22.83
N GLU A 27 -17.54 28.03 24.09
CA GLU A 27 -18.92 28.39 24.48
C GLU A 27 -19.00 29.72 25.23
N ASN A 28 -17.86 30.23 25.69
CA ASN A 28 -17.78 31.47 26.46
C ASN A 28 -16.48 32.23 26.18
N ARG A 29 -16.32 33.39 26.83
CA ARG A 29 -15.16 34.27 26.63
C ARG A 29 -13.85 33.65 27.13
N ASP A 30 -13.91 32.88 28.21
CA ASP A 30 -12.69 32.25 28.77
C ASP A 30 -12.21 31.15 27.88
N ASP A 31 -13.11 30.33 27.29
CA ASP A 31 -12.78 29.32 26.29
C ASP A 31 -12.11 29.95 25.06
N LEU A 32 -12.70 31.06 24.57
CA LEU A 32 -12.13 31.79 23.43
C LEU A 32 -10.73 32.34 23.76
N SER A 33 -10.58 32.94 24.96
CA SER A 33 -9.29 33.48 25.39
C SER A 33 -8.22 32.42 25.59
N THR A 34 -8.61 31.21 25.97
CA THR A 34 -7.72 30.06 26.13
C THR A 34 -7.39 29.43 24.79
N ALA A 35 -8.39 29.17 23.94
CA ALA A 35 -8.22 28.50 22.67
C ALA A 35 -7.58 29.38 21.59
N TYR A 36 -7.72 30.71 21.69
CA TYR A 36 -7.20 31.66 20.72
C TYR A 36 -6.42 32.79 21.41
N THR A 37 -6.84 34.01 21.29
CA THR A 37 -6.11 35.16 21.83
C THR A 37 -6.63 35.53 23.22
N PRO A 38 -5.75 35.67 24.27
CA PRO A 38 -4.28 35.68 24.25
C PRO A 38 -3.59 34.34 24.47
N GLY A 39 -4.29 33.29 24.92
CA GLY A 39 -3.74 32.02 25.40
C GLY A 39 -2.87 31.30 24.40
N VAL A 40 -3.24 31.29 23.10
CA VAL A 40 -2.52 30.62 22.01
C VAL A 40 -1.06 31.07 21.85
N ALA A 41 -0.71 32.24 22.37
CA ALA A 41 0.66 32.74 22.30
C ALA A 41 1.66 31.85 23.07
N GLU A 42 1.24 31.12 24.11
CA GLU A 42 2.14 30.28 24.90
C GLU A 42 2.58 29.02 24.14
N PRO A 43 1.68 28.19 23.60
CA PRO A 43 2.12 27.08 22.73
C PRO A 43 2.97 27.55 21.52
N CYS A 44 2.67 28.72 20.94
CA CYS A 44 3.53 29.26 19.87
C CYS A 44 4.95 29.54 20.35
N ARG A 45 5.13 30.12 21.55
CA ARG A 45 6.47 30.37 22.13
C ARG A 45 7.21 29.08 22.41
N ARG A 46 6.54 28.04 22.92
CA ARG A 46 7.12 26.72 23.18
C ARG A 46 7.63 26.09 21.89
N ILE A 47 6.81 26.07 20.84
CA ILE A 47 7.17 25.53 19.54
C ILE A 47 8.30 26.34 18.89
N ALA A 48 8.30 27.67 19.04
CA ALA A 48 9.37 28.51 18.51
C ALA A 48 10.72 28.25 19.22
N ALA A 49 10.69 27.92 20.52
CA ALA A 49 11.88 27.56 21.30
C ALA A 49 12.37 26.14 20.98
N ASP A 50 11.47 25.20 20.82
CA ASP A 50 11.76 23.80 20.41
C ASP A 50 10.72 23.31 19.39
N LYS A 51 11.16 23.14 18.14
CA LYS A 51 10.29 22.68 17.06
C LYS A 51 9.64 21.31 17.31
N GLN A 52 10.23 20.47 18.17
CA GLN A 52 9.66 19.15 18.49
C GLN A 52 8.38 19.26 19.31
N GLU A 53 8.17 20.36 20.03
CA GLU A 53 6.94 20.62 20.78
C GLU A 53 5.69 20.78 19.88
N VAL A 54 5.86 20.93 18.55
CA VAL A 54 4.74 20.96 17.60
C VAL A 54 3.93 19.65 17.65
N TYR A 55 4.56 18.53 17.89
CA TYR A 55 3.90 17.22 18.01
C TYR A 55 3.02 17.12 19.28
N ARG A 56 3.37 17.88 20.30
CA ARG A 56 2.65 17.93 21.58
C ARG A 56 1.48 18.90 21.57
N TYR A 57 1.66 20.06 20.96
CA TYR A 57 0.71 21.17 21.05
C TYR A 57 -0.17 21.37 19.83
N THR A 58 0.00 20.57 18.78
CA THR A 58 -0.81 20.66 17.55
C THR A 58 -1.31 19.29 17.09
N ALA A 59 -2.15 19.29 16.05
CA ALA A 59 -2.64 18.07 15.42
C ALA A 59 -1.55 17.30 14.63
N LYS A 60 -0.36 17.88 14.41
CA LYS A 60 0.71 17.29 13.59
C LYS A 60 1.04 15.84 13.97
N GLY A 61 1.04 15.52 15.26
CA GLY A 61 1.36 14.19 15.77
C GLY A 61 0.40 13.08 15.30
N ASN A 62 -0.79 13.44 14.81
CA ASN A 62 -1.80 12.48 14.34
C ASN A 62 -2.31 12.79 12.92
N LEU A 63 -1.68 13.68 12.18
CA LEU A 63 -2.21 14.17 10.90
C LEU A 63 -1.34 13.70 9.72
N VAL A 64 -1.95 13.05 8.74
CA VAL A 64 -1.31 12.54 7.51
C VAL A 64 -1.85 13.27 6.29
N ALA A 65 -0.96 13.72 5.40
CA ALA A 65 -1.35 14.20 4.08
C ALA A 65 -1.53 13.01 3.12
N VAL A 66 -2.68 12.91 2.47
CA VAL A 66 -2.92 11.96 1.36
C VAL A 66 -2.74 12.75 0.06
N VAL A 67 -1.57 12.58 -0.57
CA VAL A 67 -1.16 13.39 -1.72
C VAL A 67 -1.34 12.61 -3.02
N SER A 68 -2.03 13.20 -3.99
CA SER A 68 -2.28 12.62 -5.32
C SER A 68 -2.22 13.70 -6.40
N ASP A 69 -1.89 13.28 -7.63
CA ASP A 69 -2.10 14.08 -8.84
C ASP A 69 -3.18 13.48 -9.76
N GLY A 70 -3.80 12.39 -9.34
CA GLY A 70 -4.90 11.73 -10.05
C GLY A 70 -4.51 11.04 -11.36
N THR A 71 -3.24 10.65 -11.52
CA THR A 71 -2.74 10.08 -12.78
C THR A 71 -2.77 8.56 -12.87
N ALA A 72 -3.12 7.85 -11.76
CA ALA A 72 -3.16 6.39 -11.73
C ALA A 72 -4.33 5.84 -10.91
N VAL A 73 -5.51 6.45 -11.00
CA VAL A 73 -6.67 6.16 -10.14
C VAL A 73 -7.31 4.82 -10.51
N LEU A 74 -7.28 3.86 -9.60
CA LEU A 74 -8.08 2.60 -9.50
C LEU A 74 -8.70 2.08 -10.82
N GLY A 75 -7.89 1.76 -11.82
CA GLY A 75 -8.39 1.23 -13.11
C GLY A 75 -9.05 2.27 -14.03
N LEU A 76 -9.20 3.51 -13.57
CA LEU A 76 -9.68 4.64 -14.36
C LEU A 76 -8.51 5.36 -15.06
N GLY A 77 -7.29 5.22 -14.54
CA GLY A 77 -6.10 5.82 -15.09
C GLY A 77 -5.95 7.30 -14.73
N ASP A 78 -5.54 8.11 -15.70
CA ASP A 78 -5.31 9.55 -15.56
C ASP A 78 -6.63 10.31 -15.70
N ILE A 79 -7.27 10.60 -14.58
CA ILE A 79 -8.56 11.31 -14.52
C ILE A 79 -8.46 12.71 -13.91
N GLY A 80 -7.26 13.11 -13.48
CA GLY A 80 -7.00 14.41 -12.89
C GLY A 80 -7.32 14.54 -11.40
N PRO A 81 -6.84 15.62 -10.76
CA PRO A 81 -6.87 15.77 -9.32
C PRO A 81 -8.28 15.92 -8.74
N GLU A 82 -9.18 16.63 -9.38
CA GLU A 82 -10.56 16.81 -8.89
C GLU A 82 -11.33 15.48 -8.90
N ALA A 83 -11.18 14.70 -9.97
CA ALA A 83 -11.84 13.41 -10.09
C ALA A 83 -11.23 12.34 -9.16
N ALA A 84 -9.99 12.51 -8.72
CA ALA A 84 -9.35 11.66 -7.71
C ALA A 84 -9.84 11.96 -6.29
N MET A 85 -10.40 13.14 -6.01
CA MET A 85 -10.81 13.57 -4.66
C MET A 85 -11.70 12.55 -3.93
N PRO A 86 -12.72 11.93 -4.55
CA PRO A 86 -13.53 10.92 -3.86
C PRO A 86 -12.73 9.71 -3.37
N VAL A 87 -11.70 9.30 -4.09
CA VAL A 87 -10.81 8.19 -3.67
C VAL A 87 -9.93 8.63 -2.51
N MET A 88 -9.37 9.85 -2.56
CA MET A 88 -8.51 10.39 -1.50
C MET A 88 -9.28 10.64 -0.20
N GLU A 89 -10.54 11.08 -0.28
CA GLU A 89 -11.43 11.12 0.89
C GLU A 89 -11.73 9.72 1.43
N GLY A 90 -11.89 8.74 0.56
CA GLY A 90 -12.03 7.33 0.95
C GLY A 90 -10.80 6.84 1.71
N LYS A 91 -9.60 7.18 1.25
CA LYS A 91 -8.35 6.85 1.94
C LYS A 91 -8.31 7.53 3.33
N ALA A 92 -8.67 8.80 3.44
CA ALA A 92 -8.74 9.52 4.71
C ALA A 92 -9.75 8.90 5.68
N LEU A 93 -10.93 8.49 5.19
CA LEU A 93 -11.93 7.77 5.95
C LEU A 93 -11.36 6.46 6.55
N LEU A 94 -10.67 5.65 5.73
CA LEU A 94 -10.09 4.39 6.18
C LEU A 94 -8.97 4.59 7.21
N PHE A 95 -8.14 5.62 7.07
CA PHE A 95 -7.17 6.01 8.10
C PHE A 95 -7.83 6.26 9.45
N LYS A 96 -8.95 6.99 9.46
CA LYS A 96 -9.68 7.31 10.67
C LYS A 96 -10.36 6.09 11.29
N GLU A 97 -11.11 5.33 10.48
CA GLU A 97 -11.91 4.19 10.95
C GLU A 97 -11.05 3.04 11.50
N PHE A 98 -9.90 2.74 10.88
CA PHE A 98 -9.11 1.57 11.23
C PHE A 98 -7.96 1.85 12.21
N ALA A 99 -7.46 3.10 12.28
CA ALA A 99 -6.30 3.42 13.09
C ALA A 99 -6.38 4.73 13.86
N ASP A 100 -7.53 5.40 13.87
CA ASP A 100 -7.73 6.73 14.47
C ASP A 100 -6.67 7.76 14.05
N VAL A 101 -6.22 7.69 12.79
CA VAL A 101 -5.30 8.65 12.17
C VAL A 101 -6.14 9.70 11.45
N ASP A 102 -5.92 10.96 11.77
CA ASP A 102 -6.51 12.09 11.05
C ASP A 102 -5.77 12.24 9.71
N ALA A 103 -6.46 12.11 8.59
CA ALA A 103 -5.86 12.25 7.27
C ALA A 103 -6.60 13.28 6.42
N PHE A 104 -5.86 14.03 5.60
CA PHE A 104 -6.42 15.08 4.77
C PHE A 104 -5.97 14.95 3.31
N PRO A 105 -6.92 14.92 2.34
CA PRO A 105 -6.62 14.86 0.92
C PRO A 105 -5.94 16.12 0.42
N ILE A 106 -4.88 15.96 -0.35
CA ILE A 106 -4.16 17.03 -1.06
C ILE A 106 -4.03 16.60 -2.52
N CYS A 107 -4.98 17.00 -3.35
CA CYS A 107 -4.99 16.73 -4.78
C CYS A 107 -4.32 17.88 -5.52
N LEU A 108 -3.23 17.61 -6.26
CA LEU A 108 -2.38 18.61 -6.88
C LEU A 108 -2.65 18.70 -8.39
N ASP A 109 -2.96 19.90 -8.87
CA ASP A 109 -3.14 20.17 -10.30
C ASP A 109 -1.78 20.39 -10.99
N THR A 110 -0.91 19.38 -10.90
CA THR A 110 0.37 19.33 -11.60
C THR A 110 0.86 17.90 -11.74
N LYS A 111 1.57 17.63 -12.84
CA LYS A 111 2.29 16.38 -13.10
C LYS A 111 3.80 16.56 -13.06
N ASP A 112 4.27 17.76 -12.77
CA ASP A 112 5.69 18.06 -12.66
C ASP A 112 6.27 17.52 -11.34
N VAL A 113 7.33 16.72 -11.43
CA VAL A 113 7.97 16.07 -10.29
C VAL A 113 8.50 17.08 -9.29
N GLU A 114 9.13 18.16 -9.76
CA GLU A 114 9.71 19.18 -8.90
C GLU A 114 8.64 19.98 -8.16
N GLU A 115 7.53 20.30 -8.83
CA GLU A 115 6.41 21.01 -8.21
C GLU A 115 5.73 20.16 -7.13
N ILE A 116 5.52 18.86 -7.38
CA ILE A 116 4.96 17.92 -6.39
C ILE A 116 5.88 17.85 -5.17
N ILE A 117 7.17 17.57 -5.37
CA ILE A 117 8.16 17.46 -4.28
C ILE A 117 8.21 18.76 -3.49
N ARG A 118 8.32 19.89 -4.17
CA ARG A 118 8.40 21.21 -3.54
C ARG A 118 7.14 21.54 -2.72
N THR A 119 5.97 21.21 -3.25
CA THR A 119 4.68 21.41 -2.55
C THR A 119 4.62 20.57 -1.29
N VAL A 120 4.92 19.29 -1.36
CA VAL A 120 4.91 18.39 -0.20
C VAL A 120 5.89 18.85 0.88
N LYS A 121 7.09 19.33 0.50
CA LYS A 121 8.06 19.91 1.42
C LYS A 121 7.52 21.14 2.15
N PHE A 122 6.78 22.00 1.47
CA PHE A 122 6.17 23.17 2.09
C PHE A 122 5.02 22.81 3.03
N LEU A 123 4.35 21.68 2.81
CA LEU A 123 3.28 21.16 3.68
C LEU A 123 3.80 20.39 4.90
N ALA A 124 5.04 19.89 4.87
CA ALA A 124 5.62 19.05 5.92
C ALA A 124 5.57 19.63 7.34
N PRO A 125 5.63 20.96 7.58
CA PRO A 125 5.45 21.51 8.93
C PRO A 125 4.11 21.14 9.58
N THR A 126 3.04 20.97 8.79
CA THR A 126 1.69 20.68 9.26
C THR A 126 1.44 19.20 9.54
N PHE A 127 2.06 18.30 8.77
CA PHE A 127 1.77 16.87 8.78
C PHE A 127 2.83 16.07 9.51
N GLY A 128 2.39 15.01 10.20
CA GLY A 128 3.27 14.01 10.83
C GLY A 128 3.72 12.89 9.90
N GLY A 129 3.10 12.79 8.72
CA GLY A 129 3.44 11.82 7.69
C GLY A 129 2.78 12.14 6.35
N VAL A 130 3.25 11.51 5.29
CA VAL A 130 2.77 11.69 3.92
C VAL A 130 2.48 10.33 3.28
N ASN A 131 1.23 10.12 2.90
CA ASN A 131 0.82 9.01 2.04
C ASN A 131 0.70 9.51 0.60
N LEU A 132 1.55 9.00 -0.27
CA LEU A 132 1.43 9.22 -1.72
C LEU A 132 0.46 8.19 -2.29
N GLU A 133 -0.47 8.64 -3.13
CA GLU A 133 -1.55 7.82 -3.66
C GLU A 133 -1.81 8.13 -5.13
N ASP A 134 -2.06 7.10 -5.95
CA ASP A 134 -2.51 7.22 -7.35
C ASP A 134 -1.62 8.11 -8.24
N ILE A 135 -0.32 8.16 -7.97
CA ILE A 135 0.69 8.84 -8.79
C ILE A 135 1.33 7.82 -9.75
N SER A 136 1.25 8.07 -11.05
CA SER A 136 1.69 7.12 -12.07
C SER A 136 3.22 6.90 -12.10
N ALA A 137 3.62 5.63 -12.37
CA ALA A 137 5.00 5.32 -12.71
C ALA A 137 5.39 5.92 -14.08
N PRO A 138 6.68 6.29 -14.30
CA PRO A 138 7.81 6.14 -13.39
C PRO A 138 7.98 7.28 -12.37
N ARG A 139 7.20 8.37 -12.47
CA ARG A 139 7.33 9.58 -11.63
C ARG A 139 7.22 9.30 -10.13
N CYS A 140 6.31 8.40 -9.75
CA CYS A 140 6.10 8.04 -8.35
C CYS A 140 7.36 7.53 -7.65
N PHE A 141 8.25 6.84 -8.37
CA PHE A 141 9.52 6.34 -7.79
C PHE A 141 10.47 7.46 -7.41
N GLU A 142 10.60 8.46 -8.29
CA GLU A 142 11.48 9.60 -8.04
C GLU A 142 10.91 10.50 -6.94
N ILE A 143 9.60 10.79 -7.00
CA ILE A 143 8.92 11.61 -6.00
C ILE A 143 9.08 11.00 -4.60
N GLU A 144 8.76 9.72 -4.43
CA GLU A 144 8.88 9.05 -3.14
C GLU A 144 10.31 9.04 -2.64
N LYS A 145 11.27 8.63 -3.50
CA LYS A 145 12.68 8.56 -3.13
C LYS A 145 13.19 9.90 -2.61
N ARG A 146 12.97 10.95 -3.36
CA ARG A 146 13.46 12.29 -2.99
C ARG A 146 12.77 12.85 -1.76
N LEU A 147 11.47 12.64 -1.60
CA LEU A 147 10.76 13.07 -0.39
C LEU A 147 11.28 12.33 0.85
N LYS A 148 11.61 11.05 0.76
CA LYS A 148 12.25 10.29 1.85
C LYS A 148 13.64 10.83 2.21
N GLU A 149 14.41 11.26 1.22
CA GLU A 149 15.74 11.83 1.43
C GLU A 149 15.71 13.27 1.97
N GLU A 150 14.67 14.03 1.65
CA GLU A 150 14.59 15.47 1.91
C GLU A 150 13.68 15.85 3.09
N LEU A 151 12.89 14.89 3.63
CA LEU A 151 12.00 15.10 4.77
C LEU A 151 12.42 14.26 5.98
N ASP A 152 12.05 14.75 7.16
CA ASP A 152 12.27 14.06 8.44
C ASP A 152 10.98 13.50 9.07
N ILE A 153 9.97 13.29 8.23
CA ILE A 153 8.70 12.64 8.54
C ILE A 153 8.48 11.46 7.59
N PRO A 154 7.75 10.40 8.01
CA PRO A 154 7.52 9.24 7.16
C PRO A 154 6.78 9.59 5.87
N VAL A 155 7.33 9.12 4.74
CA VAL A 155 6.74 9.16 3.41
C VAL A 155 6.54 7.73 2.92
N PHE A 156 5.35 7.42 2.43
CA PHE A 156 4.97 6.07 2.01
C PHE A 156 4.05 6.14 0.79
N HIS A 157 4.37 5.40 -0.25
CA HIS A 157 3.53 5.27 -1.43
C HIS A 157 2.72 3.96 -1.34
N ASP A 158 1.43 4.07 -1.08
CA ASP A 158 0.61 2.91 -0.74
C ASP A 158 0.44 1.93 -1.90
N ASP A 159 0.24 2.40 -3.14
CA ASP A 159 0.12 1.52 -4.32
C ASP A 159 1.35 0.66 -4.57
N GLN A 160 2.51 1.13 -4.14
CA GLN A 160 3.75 0.36 -4.22
C GLN A 160 3.88 -0.56 -3.02
N HIS A 161 3.97 0.01 -1.84
CA HIS A 161 4.41 -0.67 -0.64
C HIS A 161 3.27 -1.32 0.13
N GLY A 162 2.08 -0.71 0.19
CA GLY A 162 0.91 -1.31 0.80
C GLY A 162 0.52 -2.60 0.09
N THR A 163 0.47 -2.55 -1.24
CA THR A 163 0.22 -3.73 -2.07
C THR A 163 1.30 -4.80 -1.88
N ALA A 164 2.59 -4.42 -1.87
CA ALA A 164 3.66 -5.37 -1.66
C ALA A 164 3.58 -6.07 -0.29
N ILE A 165 3.31 -5.32 0.77
CA ILE A 165 3.22 -5.84 2.14
C ILE A 165 2.05 -6.83 2.28
N VAL A 166 0.86 -6.47 1.79
CA VAL A 166 -0.32 -7.34 1.92
C VAL A 166 -0.17 -8.61 1.09
N VAL A 167 0.42 -8.53 -0.10
CA VAL A 167 0.74 -9.70 -0.93
C VAL A 167 1.72 -10.62 -0.22
N CYS A 168 2.80 -10.07 0.34
CA CYS A 168 3.76 -10.86 1.10
C CYS A 168 3.11 -11.52 2.32
N ALA A 169 2.24 -10.82 3.03
CA ALA A 169 1.52 -11.38 4.19
C ALA A 169 0.66 -12.59 3.79
N GLY A 170 -0.16 -12.45 2.74
CA GLY A 170 -0.98 -13.55 2.23
C GLY A 170 -0.12 -14.72 1.70
N LEU A 171 0.98 -14.40 1.01
CA LEU A 171 1.86 -15.44 0.46
C LEU A 171 2.59 -16.23 1.55
N LEU A 172 3.01 -15.63 2.66
CA LEU A 172 3.61 -16.33 3.79
C LEU A 172 2.69 -17.45 4.30
N ASN A 173 1.42 -17.16 4.48
CA ASN A 173 0.42 -18.13 4.93
C ASN A 173 0.03 -19.14 3.84
N ALA A 174 -0.09 -18.70 2.59
CA ALA A 174 -0.37 -19.59 1.47
C ALA A 174 0.75 -20.64 1.31
N LEU A 175 2.02 -20.24 1.38
CA LEU A 175 3.16 -21.13 1.31
C LEU A 175 3.19 -22.12 2.48
N LYS A 176 2.90 -21.65 3.69
CA LYS A 176 2.78 -22.50 4.88
C LYS A 176 1.71 -23.58 4.69
N LEU A 177 0.54 -23.18 4.16
CA LEU A 177 -0.59 -24.09 3.92
C LEU A 177 -0.25 -25.19 2.90
N VAL A 178 0.47 -24.87 1.82
CA VAL A 178 0.84 -25.82 0.78
C VAL A 178 2.18 -26.53 1.07
N GLY A 179 2.84 -26.24 2.19
CA GLY A 179 4.10 -26.87 2.61
C GLY A 179 5.31 -26.51 1.75
N LYS A 180 5.28 -25.35 1.08
CA LYS A 180 6.39 -24.88 0.23
C LYS A 180 7.22 -23.81 0.96
N GLN A 181 8.52 -23.73 0.65
CA GLN A 181 9.43 -22.75 1.24
C GLN A 181 9.64 -21.57 0.31
N MET A 182 9.66 -20.34 0.86
CA MET A 182 9.86 -19.11 0.08
C MET A 182 11.13 -19.16 -0.80
N ALA A 183 12.20 -19.76 -0.31
CA ALA A 183 13.48 -19.85 -1.02
C ALA A 183 13.46 -20.83 -2.21
N GLU A 184 12.50 -21.73 -2.28
CA GLU A 184 12.44 -22.82 -3.28
C GLU A 184 11.41 -22.56 -4.39
N VAL A 185 10.46 -21.65 -4.15
CA VAL A 185 9.36 -21.40 -5.09
C VAL A 185 9.79 -20.55 -6.28
N ASN A 186 9.20 -20.90 -7.44
CA ASN A 186 9.28 -20.10 -8.64
C ASN A 186 8.04 -19.22 -8.79
N ILE A 187 8.23 -17.93 -8.77
CA ILE A 187 7.16 -16.92 -8.76
C ILE A 187 7.11 -16.21 -10.10
N VAL A 188 5.95 -16.07 -10.69
CA VAL A 188 5.70 -15.15 -11.80
C VAL A 188 4.84 -13.99 -11.33
N ILE A 189 5.29 -12.77 -11.62
CA ILE A 189 4.55 -11.53 -11.34
C ILE A 189 4.16 -10.90 -12.67
N ASN A 190 2.87 -10.88 -12.98
CA ASN A 190 2.34 -10.27 -14.20
C ASN A 190 1.90 -8.85 -13.94
N GLY A 191 2.65 -7.91 -14.50
CA GLY A 191 2.58 -6.47 -14.27
C GLY A 191 3.91 -5.94 -13.74
N ALA A 192 4.81 -5.49 -14.63
CA ALA A 192 6.13 -4.95 -14.28
C ALA A 192 6.08 -3.42 -14.08
N GLY A 193 4.99 -2.92 -13.49
CA GLY A 193 4.80 -1.54 -13.06
C GLY A 193 5.20 -1.30 -11.59
N SER A 194 4.67 -0.23 -10.99
CA SER A 194 4.99 0.18 -9.61
C SER A 194 4.72 -0.92 -8.58
N ALA A 195 3.53 -1.51 -8.60
CA ALA A 195 3.15 -2.58 -7.67
C ALA A 195 4.01 -3.84 -7.87
N GLY A 196 4.13 -4.35 -9.11
CA GLY A 196 4.87 -5.59 -9.38
C GLY A 196 6.35 -5.50 -9.03
N ILE A 197 6.99 -4.37 -9.33
CA ILE A 197 8.40 -4.12 -8.95
C ILE A 197 8.54 -4.08 -7.42
N SER A 198 7.62 -3.44 -6.72
CA SER A 198 7.66 -3.35 -5.26
C SER A 198 7.40 -4.70 -4.58
N ILE A 199 6.46 -5.50 -5.11
CA ILE A 199 6.22 -6.88 -4.68
C ILE A 199 7.49 -7.71 -4.85
N ALA A 200 8.10 -7.68 -6.04
CA ALA A 200 9.33 -8.43 -6.31
C ALA A 200 10.45 -8.07 -5.34
N LYS A 201 10.69 -6.77 -5.12
CA LYS A 201 11.71 -6.28 -4.18
C LYS A 201 11.46 -6.79 -2.76
N LEU A 202 10.22 -6.73 -2.28
CA LEU A 202 9.89 -7.16 -0.92
C LEU A 202 9.98 -8.68 -0.77
N LEU A 203 9.52 -9.46 -1.77
CA LEU A 203 9.67 -10.91 -1.79
C LEU A 203 11.14 -11.36 -1.81
N MET A 204 12.00 -10.65 -2.55
CA MET A 204 13.45 -10.91 -2.51
C MET A 204 14.03 -10.72 -1.11
N ARG A 205 13.58 -9.70 -0.37
CA ARG A 205 13.98 -9.50 1.04
C ARG A 205 13.44 -10.59 1.98
N PHE A 206 12.29 -11.19 1.65
CA PHE A 206 11.80 -12.41 2.32
C PHE A 206 12.56 -13.68 1.91
N GLY A 207 13.52 -13.57 0.98
CA GLY A 207 14.34 -14.68 0.52
C GLY A 207 13.71 -15.53 -0.59
N ALA A 208 12.85 -14.95 -1.42
CA ALA A 208 12.23 -15.65 -2.55
C ALA A 208 13.29 -16.25 -3.50
N GLY A 209 13.04 -17.48 -3.92
CA GLY A 209 14.00 -18.28 -4.72
C GLY A 209 14.24 -17.73 -6.11
N ASN A 210 13.21 -17.70 -6.93
CA ASN A 210 13.24 -17.14 -8.28
C ASN A 210 11.96 -16.37 -8.58
N ILE A 211 12.10 -15.18 -9.14
CA ILE A 211 10.99 -14.30 -9.54
C ILE A 211 11.18 -13.95 -11.01
N VAL A 212 10.13 -14.09 -11.82
CA VAL A 212 10.08 -13.59 -13.19
C VAL A 212 8.97 -12.55 -13.28
N LEU A 213 9.33 -11.31 -13.58
CA LEU A 213 8.38 -10.25 -13.89
C LEU A 213 7.98 -10.36 -15.37
N VAL A 214 6.71 -10.13 -15.67
CA VAL A 214 6.17 -10.16 -17.04
C VAL A 214 5.42 -8.85 -17.30
N ASP A 215 5.70 -8.24 -18.45
CA ASP A 215 4.96 -7.07 -18.96
C ASP A 215 4.22 -7.46 -20.26
N ARG A 216 3.51 -6.52 -20.88
CA ARG A 216 2.76 -6.74 -22.12
C ARG A 216 3.63 -7.30 -23.26
N GLN A 217 4.93 -6.97 -23.26
CA GLN A 217 5.88 -7.41 -24.28
C GLN A 217 6.53 -8.74 -23.94
N GLY A 218 6.30 -9.28 -22.74
CA GLY A 218 6.84 -10.56 -22.28
C GLY A 218 7.64 -10.46 -21.00
N ALA A 219 8.47 -11.48 -20.75
CA ALA A 219 9.30 -11.55 -19.55
C ALA A 219 10.34 -10.43 -19.50
N VAL A 220 10.49 -9.84 -18.31
CA VAL A 220 11.56 -8.87 -18.02
C VAL A 220 12.89 -9.63 -17.91
N SER A 221 13.73 -9.47 -18.92
CA SER A 221 15.02 -10.16 -19.08
C SER A 221 16.09 -9.16 -19.49
N VAL A 222 17.33 -9.40 -19.09
CA VAL A 222 18.47 -8.49 -19.37
C VAL A 222 18.71 -8.23 -20.85
N ASP A 223 18.30 -9.15 -21.72
CA ASP A 223 18.50 -9.04 -23.15
C ASP A 223 17.41 -8.23 -23.86
N GLU A 224 16.35 -7.83 -23.15
CA GLU A 224 15.24 -7.11 -23.77
C GLU A 224 15.52 -5.61 -23.91
N SER A 225 15.36 -5.09 -25.14
CA SER A 225 15.65 -3.68 -25.46
C SER A 225 14.54 -2.70 -25.06
N TRP A 226 13.32 -3.20 -24.83
CA TRP A 226 12.13 -2.39 -24.53
C TRP A 226 12.00 -1.98 -23.05
N LEU A 227 12.86 -2.47 -22.17
CA LEU A 227 12.78 -2.22 -20.74
C LEU A 227 13.02 -0.75 -20.40
N ASN A 228 12.15 -0.19 -19.57
CA ASN A 228 12.41 1.08 -18.93
C ASN A 228 13.49 0.93 -17.83
N PRO A 229 14.06 2.04 -17.30
CA PRO A 229 15.13 1.96 -16.31
C PRO A 229 14.80 1.14 -15.06
N ALA A 230 13.57 1.21 -14.55
CA ALA A 230 13.16 0.44 -13.37
C ALA A 230 13.04 -1.06 -13.67
N GLN A 231 12.50 -1.42 -14.83
CA GLN A 231 12.43 -2.80 -15.29
C GLN A 231 13.82 -3.38 -15.57
N ARG A 232 14.73 -2.58 -16.15
CA ARG A 232 16.11 -3.01 -16.39
C ARG A 232 16.84 -3.31 -15.09
N ALA A 233 16.70 -2.46 -14.09
CA ALA A 233 17.27 -2.73 -12.76
C ALA A 233 16.70 -4.01 -12.13
N MET A 234 15.42 -4.33 -12.38
CA MET A 234 14.84 -5.58 -11.92
C MET A 234 15.33 -6.80 -12.71
N ALA A 235 15.54 -6.68 -14.02
CA ALA A 235 16.08 -7.75 -14.84
C ALA A 235 17.48 -8.23 -14.38
N GLU A 236 18.27 -7.33 -13.82
CA GLU A 236 19.61 -7.63 -13.29
C GLU A 236 19.58 -8.49 -12.01
N VAL A 237 18.48 -8.44 -11.23
CA VAL A 237 18.40 -9.08 -9.91
C VAL A 237 17.31 -10.17 -9.83
N THR A 238 16.46 -10.28 -10.84
CA THR A 238 15.40 -11.30 -10.95
C THR A 238 15.65 -12.21 -12.17
N ASN A 239 14.69 -13.09 -12.48
CA ASN A 239 14.76 -13.95 -13.67
C ASN A 239 16.12 -14.65 -13.85
N LYS A 240 16.57 -15.35 -12.81
CA LYS A 240 17.92 -15.96 -12.73
C LYS A 240 18.24 -16.92 -13.87
N GLN A 241 17.22 -17.47 -14.54
CA GLN A 241 17.35 -18.40 -15.66
C GLN A 241 17.25 -17.69 -17.01
N ASN A 242 17.10 -16.38 -17.01
CA ASN A 242 16.92 -15.56 -18.21
C ASN A 242 15.79 -16.06 -19.11
N GLU A 243 14.65 -16.43 -18.48
CA GLU A 243 13.45 -16.88 -19.18
C GLU A 243 12.91 -15.75 -20.07
N ARG A 244 12.44 -16.11 -21.26
CA ARG A 244 11.94 -15.14 -22.27
C ARG A 244 10.62 -15.62 -22.85
N GLY A 245 9.84 -14.69 -23.37
CA GLY A 245 8.57 -14.99 -24.02
C GLY A 245 7.35 -14.45 -23.27
N PRO A 246 6.15 -14.75 -23.77
CA PRO A 246 4.89 -14.26 -23.23
C PRO A 246 4.52 -14.97 -21.92
N LEU A 247 3.54 -14.40 -21.18
CA LEU A 247 3.04 -14.99 -19.94
C LEU A 247 2.62 -16.45 -20.08
N THR A 248 2.03 -16.83 -21.22
CA THR A 248 1.57 -18.21 -21.51
C THR A 248 2.70 -19.25 -21.45
N GLU A 249 3.94 -18.84 -21.70
CA GLU A 249 5.12 -19.70 -21.57
C GLU A 249 5.74 -19.60 -20.18
N ILE A 250 5.83 -18.39 -19.64
CA ILE A 250 6.50 -18.15 -18.36
C ILE A 250 5.74 -18.75 -17.17
N ILE A 251 4.43 -18.84 -17.22
CA ILE A 251 3.61 -19.38 -16.12
C ILE A 251 3.78 -20.89 -15.92
N LYS A 252 4.26 -21.61 -16.95
CA LYS A 252 4.44 -23.07 -16.89
C LYS A 252 5.42 -23.48 -15.79
N GLY A 253 4.97 -24.41 -14.94
CA GLY A 253 5.78 -24.92 -13.83
C GLY A 253 6.05 -23.93 -12.70
N LYS A 254 5.43 -22.74 -12.71
CA LYS A 254 5.54 -21.79 -11.59
C LYS A 254 4.67 -22.24 -10.42
N ASP A 255 5.17 -22.02 -9.19
CA ASP A 255 4.47 -22.33 -7.95
C ASP A 255 3.46 -21.24 -7.59
N VAL A 256 3.78 -19.98 -7.92
CA VAL A 256 3.01 -18.81 -7.55
C VAL A 256 2.83 -17.90 -8.75
N PHE A 257 1.58 -17.51 -9.00
CA PHE A 257 1.20 -16.42 -9.89
C PHE A 257 0.70 -15.24 -9.09
N ILE A 258 1.24 -14.05 -9.35
CA ILE A 258 0.80 -12.78 -8.78
C ILE A 258 0.45 -11.82 -9.92
N GLY A 259 -0.82 -11.46 -10.06
CA GLY A 259 -1.32 -10.54 -11.07
C GLY A 259 -1.57 -9.15 -10.49
N VAL A 260 -0.96 -8.14 -11.11
CA VAL A 260 -1.15 -6.70 -10.84
C VAL A 260 -1.18 -5.94 -12.17
N SER A 261 -1.97 -6.44 -13.12
CA SER A 261 -1.90 -5.99 -14.52
C SER A 261 -3.28 -5.64 -15.10
N ALA A 262 -3.79 -6.47 -15.97
CA ALA A 262 -5.02 -6.24 -16.72
C ALA A 262 -6.01 -7.40 -16.52
N PRO A 263 -7.32 -7.15 -16.65
CA PRO A 263 -8.33 -8.18 -16.48
C PRO A 263 -8.23 -9.29 -17.53
N LYS A 264 -8.56 -10.53 -17.12
CA LYS A 264 -8.77 -11.68 -18.01
C LYS A 264 -7.57 -12.06 -18.89
N VAL A 265 -6.35 -11.88 -18.40
CA VAL A 265 -5.11 -12.24 -19.11
C VAL A 265 -4.63 -13.65 -18.80
N VAL A 266 -5.25 -14.34 -17.83
CA VAL A 266 -4.94 -15.73 -17.44
C VAL A 266 -6.16 -16.62 -17.65
N THR A 267 -5.96 -17.83 -18.12
CA THR A 267 -7.01 -18.83 -18.34
C THR A 267 -6.83 -20.06 -17.44
N ALA A 268 -7.88 -20.89 -17.31
CA ALA A 268 -7.79 -22.15 -16.57
C ALA A 268 -6.73 -23.09 -17.14
N GLU A 269 -6.55 -23.12 -18.48
CA GLU A 269 -5.52 -23.91 -19.14
C GLU A 269 -4.11 -23.44 -18.76
N MET A 270 -3.88 -22.12 -18.65
CA MET A 270 -2.60 -21.59 -18.19
C MET A 270 -2.33 -22.01 -16.73
N VAL A 271 -3.31 -21.91 -15.86
CA VAL A 271 -3.20 -22.34 -14.45
C VAL A 271 -2.91 -23.84 -14.37
N SER A 272 -3.52 -24.68 -15.23
CA SER A 272 -3.28 -26.13 -15.25
C SER A 272 -1.84 -26.52 -15.63
N THR A 273 -1.07 -25.62 -16.20
CA THR A 273 0.37 -25.82 -16.51
C THR A 273 1.30 -25.41 -15.38
N MET A 274 0.79 -24.81 -14.31
CA MET A 274 1.58 -24.45 -13.13
C MET A 274 2.03 -25.70 -12.34
N ALA A 275 2.88 -25.51 -11.35
CA ALA A 275 3.30 -26.57 -10.47
C ALA A 275 2.11 -27.10 -9.61
N SER A 276 2.27 -28.30 -9.03
CA SER A 276 1.28 -28.82 -8.06
C SER A 276 1.08 -27.83 -6.90
N ASP A 277 -0.13 -27.82 -6.33
CA ASP A 277 -0.52 -26.92 -5.24
C ASP A 277 -0.23 -25.44 -5.57
N ALA A 278 -0.59 -25.02 -6.79
CA ALA A 278 -0.37 -23.67 -7.28
C ALA A 278 -1.11 -22.61 -6.44
N ILE A 279 -0.44 -21.48 -6.23
CA ILE A 279 -0.99 -20.29 -5.55
C ILE A 279 -1.26 -19.22 -6.60
N VAL A 280 -2.48 -18.70 -6.67
CA VAL A 280 -2.91 -17.70 -7.65
C VAL A 280 -3.47 -16.48 -6.96
N PHE A 281 -2.75 -15.36 -7.02
CA PHE A 281 -3.20 -14.05 -6.55
C PHE A 281 -3.50 -13.16 -7.75
N ALA A 282 -4.78 -12.97 -8.07
CA ALA A 282 -5.25 -12.18 -9.21
C ALA A 282 -5.87 -10.87 -8.72
N MET A 283 -5.10 -9.78 -8.71
CA MET A 283 -5.43 -8.57 -7.97
C MET A 283 -5.87 -7.38 -8.83
N ALA A 284 -5.96 -7.52 -10.15
CA ALA A 284 -6.48 -6.46 -11.01
C ALA A 284 -7.91 -6.07 -10.61
N ASN A 285 -8.20 -4.78 -10.58
CA ASN A 285 -9.51 -4.23 -10.24
C ASN A 285 -10.09 -3.42 -11.41
N PRO A 286 -11.41 -3.42 -11.62
CA PRO A 286 -12.44 -4.15 -10.86
C PRO A 286 -12.58 -5.64 -11.26
N THR A 287 -11.95 -6.07 -12.32
CA THR A 287 -11.99 -7.46 -12.80
C THR A 287 -10.58 -8.06 -12.69
N PRO A 288 -10.41 -9.22 -12.02
CA PRO A 288 -9.11 -9.85 -11.85
C PRO A 288 -8.56 -10.44 -13.17
N GLU A 289 -7.28 -10.78 -13.17
CA GLU A 289 -6.58 -11.46 -14.27
C GLU A 289 -7.23 -12.80 -14.63
N ILE A 290 -7.78 -13.49 -13.64
CA ILE A 290 -8.59 -14.70 -13.75
C ILE A 290 -9.62 -14.71 -12.63
N MET A 291 -10.85 -15.12 -12.93
CA MET A 291 -11.88 -15.29 -11.89
C MET A 291 -11.54 -16.51 -11.00
N PRO A 292 -11.85 -16.45 -9.69
CA PRO A 292 -11.53 -17.53 -8.76
C PRO A 292 -12.05 -18.90 -9.21
N GLU A 293 -13.26 -18.96 -9.76
CA GLU A 293 -13.86 -20.20 -10.24
C GLU A 293 -13.07 -20.82 -11.42
N GLU A 294 -12.54 -19.98 -12.29
CA GLU A 294 -11.71 -20.43 -13.41
C GLU A 294 -10.30 -20.84 -12.94
N ALA A 295 -9.72 -20.13 -11.97
CA ALA A 295 -8.47 -20.53 -11.37
C ALA A 295 -8.58 -21.89 -10.65
N ALA A 296 -9.67 -22.13 -9.95
CA ALA A 296 -9.98 -23.41 -9.30
C ALA A 296 -10.15 -24.55 -10.34
N LYS A 297 -10.81 -24.30 -11.47
CA LYS A 297 -10.90 -25.27 -12.57
C LYS A 297 -9.53 -25.61 -13.15
N GLY A 298 -8.61 -24.66 -13.18
CA GLY A 298 -7.22 -24.86 -13.58
C GLY A 298 -6.38 -25.64 -12.57
N GLY A 299 -6.90 -25.90 -11.36
CA GLY A 299 -6.20 -26.67 -10.33
C GLY A 299 -5.42 -25.82 -9.34
N ALA A 300 -5.65 -24.48 -9.28
CA ALA A 300 -5.08 -23.65 -8.23
C ALA A 300 -5.61 -24.09 -6.86
N ARG A 301 -4.71 -24.25 -5.89
CA ARG A 301 -5.07 -24.68 -4.54
C ARG A 301 -5.41 -23.51 -3.64
N VAL A 302 -4.64 -22.42 -3.71
CA VAL A 302 -4.89 -21.21 -2.95
C VAL A 302 -5.16 -20.06 -3.92
N ILE A 303 -6.30 -19.41 -3.77
CA ILE A 303 -6.74 -18.34 -4.65
C ILE A 303 -7.04 -17.10 -3.81
N ALA A 304 -6.54 -15.95 -4.24
CA ALA A 304 -6.82 -14.66 -3.65
C ALA A 304 -7.06 -13.60 -4.73
N THR A 305 -7.85 -12.58 -4.40
CA THR A 305 -8.15 -11.45 -5.28
C THR A 305 -8.13 -10.13 -4.53
N GLY A 306 -8.16 -9.00 -5.25
CA GLY A 306 -8.36 -7.67 -4.66
C GLY A 306 -9.82 -7.39 -4.28
N ARG A 307 -10.77 -8.27 -4.62
CA ARG A 307 -12.22 -8.05 -4.47
C ARG A 307 -12.71 -8.48 -3.09
N SER A 308 -13.60 -7.68 -2.51
CA SER A 308 -14.22 -7.95 -1.21
C SER A 308 -15.36 -9.00 -1.22
N ASP A 309 -15.83 -9.37 -2.40
CA ASP A 309 -16.91 -10.36 -2.58
C ASP A 309 -16.39 -11.80 -2.77
N HIS A 310 -15.07 -12.01 -2.64
CA HIS A 310 -14.43 -13.33 -2.66
C HIS A 310 -13.59 -13.55 -1.39
N PRO A 311 -13.32 -14.81 -1.00
CA PRO A 311 -12.36 -15.14 0.05
C PRO A 311 -10.95 -14.62 -0.24
N ASN A 312 -10.15 -14.51 0.81
CA ASN A 312 -8.74 -14.06 0.70
C ASN A 312 -8.59 -12.71 -0.02
N GLN A 313 -9.32 -11.71 0.41
CA GLN A 313 -9.16 -10.37 -0.15
C GLN A 313 -7.78 -9.80 0.16
N ILE A 314 -6.95 -9.62 -0.85
CA ILE A 314 -5.68 -8.91 -0.76
C ILE A 314 -5.94 -7.42 -0.95
N ASN A 315 -5.93 -6.67 0.14
CA ASN A 315 -6.25 -5.25 0.13
C ASN A 315 -5.31 -4.48 1.06
N ASN A 316 -4.74 -3.39 0.55
CA ASN A 316 -3.79 -2.53 1.28
C ASN A 316 -4.41 -1.82 2.50
N VAL A 317 -5.73 -1.84 2.66
CA VAL A 317 -6.41 -1.39 3.89
C VAL A 317 -5.94 -2.15 5.15
N LEU A 318 -5.43 -3.37 5.01
CA LEU A 318 -4.81 -4.12 6.09
C LEU A 318 -3.44 -3.54 6.51
N VAL A 319 -2.87 -2.66 5.71
CA VAL A 319 -1.48 -2.21 5.84
C VAL A 319 -1.38 -0.76 6.28
N PHE A 320 -1.81 0.19 5.41
CA PHE A 320 -1.46 1.60 5.58
C PHE A 320 -1.97 2.23 6.87
N PRO A 321 -3.17 1.90 7.41
CA PRO A 321 -3.62 2.51 8.67
C PRO A 321 -2.68 2.15 9.82
N GLY A 322 -2.35 0.85 9.96
CA GLY A 322 -1.46 0.35 11.00
C GLY A 322 -0.01 0.83 10.86
N ILE A 323 0.52 0.89 9.63
CA ILE A 323 1.87 1.41 9.38
C ILE A 323 1.99 2.86 9.83
N PHE A 324 1.06 3.72 9.41
CA PHE A 324 1.11 5.13 9.82
C PHE A 324 0.84 5.31 11.32
N ARG A 325 -0.08 4.52 11.92
CA ARG A 325 -0.27 4.54 13.37
C ARG A 325 1.03 4.23 14.10
N GLY A 326 1.72 3.17 13.76
CA GLY A 326 3.00 2.80 14.37
C GLY A 326 4.11 3.83 14.12
N ALA A 327 4.21 4.35 12.90
CA ALA A 327 5.19 5.37 12.55
C ALA A 327 4.94 6.70 13.29
N LEU A 328 3.68 7.13 13.42
CA LEU A 328 3.32 8.35 14.16
C LEU A 328 3.55 8.17 15.68
N ASP A 329 3.17 7.05 16.26
CA ASP A 329 3.38 6.76 17.69
C ASP A 329 4.87 6.70 18.06
N ALA A 330 5.68 6.13 17.18
CA ALA A 330 7.14 6.15 17.31
C ALA A 330 7.77 7.50 16.96
N ARG A 331 7.03 8.43 16.39
CA ARG A 331 7.57 9.63 15.74
C ARG A 331 8.74 9.29 14.81
N ALA A 332 8.54 8.23 14.00
CA ALA A 332 9.57 7.75 13.09
C ALA A 332 9.90 8.81 12.03
N THR A 333 11.18 8.87 11.66
CA THR A 333 11.63 9.77 10.59
C THR A 333 11.35 9.23 9.20
N GLU A 334 11.22 7.91 9.09
CA GLU A 334 10.95 7.20 7.85
C GLU A 334 10.24 5.86 8.10
N ILE A 335 9.68 5.27 7.05
CA ILE A 335 9.21 3.87 7.05
C ILE A 335 10.25 3.06 6.29
N THR A 336 11.05 2.28 7.04
CA THR A 336 12.15 1.48 6.50
C THR A 336 11.67 0.19 5.85
N GLU A 337 12.56 -0.48 5.11
CA GLU A 337 12.24 -1.79 4.51
C GLU A 337 11.96 -2.85 5.58
N GLU A 338 12.69 -2.85 6.70
CA GLU A 338 12.47 -3.77 7.81
C GLU A 338 11.12 -3.54 8.50
N MET A 339 10.66 -2.29 8.61
CA MET A 339 9.31 -1.98 9.09
C MET A 339 8.24 -2.58 8.17
N LYS A 340 8.46 -2.58 6.85
CA LYS A 340 7.56 -3.22 5.88
C LYS A 340 7.54 -4.75 6.05
N LEU A 341 8.71 -5.37 6.25
CA LEU A 341 8.80 -6.81 6.55
C LEU A 341 8.09 -7.16 7.87
N ALA A 342 8.28 -6.33 8.90
CA ALA A 342 7.62 -6.51 10.20
C ALA A 342 6.09 -6.41 10.06
N ALA A 343 5.60 -5.44 9.30
CA ALA A 343 4.17 -5.27 9.02
C ALA A 343 3.58 -6.50 8.30
N ALA A 344 4.25 -7.01 7.26
CA ALA A 344 3.80 -8.20 6.55
C ALA A 344 3.72 -9.44 7.46
N ARG A 345 4.73 -9.64 8.31
CA ARG A 345 4.73 -10.73 9.31
C ARG A 345 3.62 -10.56 10.34
N ALA A 346 3.39 -9.33 10.82
CA ALA A 346 2.33 -9.04 11.78
C ALA A 346 0.94 -9.35 11.21
N ILE A 347 0.66 -8.97 9.96
CA ILE A 347 -0.60 -9.30 9.28
C ILE A 347 -0.74 -10.82 9.12
N ALA A 348 0.29 -11.50 8.65
CA ALA A 348 0.27 -12.96 8.48
C ALA A 348 0.00 -13.69 9.80
N ALA A 349 0.60 -13.23 10.90
CA ALA A 349 0.47 -13.84 12.22
C ALA A 349 -0.93 -13.67 12.87
N ILE A 350 -1.80 -12.82 12.33
CA ILE A 350 -3.20 -12.71 12.78
C ILE A 350 -3.97 -14.00 12.52
N VAL A 351 -3.68 -14.67 11.42
CA VAL A 351 -4.26 -15.98 11.08
C VAL A 351 -3.46 -17.05 11.82
N THR A 352 -4.08 -17.68 12.82
CA THR A 352 -3.44 -18.76 13.59
C THR A 352 -3.35 -20.05 12.78
N ASP A 353 -2.56 -21.02 13.26
CA ASP A 353 -2.41 -22.31 12.59
C ASP A 353 -3.73 -23.08 12.49
N GLU A 354 -4.60 -22.93 13.50
CA GLU A 354 -5.93 -23.54 13.56
C GLU A 354 -6.93 -22.87 12.62
N GLU A 355 -6.74 -21.57 12.33
CA GLU A 355 -7.60 -20.80 11.42
C GLU A 355 -7.15 -20.94 9.95
N LEU A 356 -5.89 -21.31 9.70
CA LEU A 356 -5.27 -21.32 8.38
C LEU A 356 -5.91 -22.39 7.48
N ARG A 357 -6.50 -21.96 6.36
CA ARG A 357 -7.13 -22.82 5.35
C ARG A 357 -7.12 -22.15 3.98
N GLU A 358 -7.47 -22.87 2.92
CA GLU A 358 -7.40 -22.42 1.52
C GLU A 358 -8.19 -21.13 1.24
N ASP A 359 -9.28 -20.91 1.95
CA ASP A 359 -10.15 -19.74 1.86
C ASP A 359 -9.91 -18.70 2.98
N TYR A 360 -8.88 -18.90 3.83
CA TYR A 360 -8.54 -17.97 4.91
C TYR A 360 -7.04 -17.96 5.18
N ILE A 361 -6.27 -17.33 4.28
CA ILE A 361 -4.83 -17.12 4.38
C ILE A 361 -4.45 -15.72 4.89
N ILE A 362 -5.43 -14.82 4.94
CA ILE A 362 -5.25 -13.42 5.33
C ILE A 362 -6.47 -12.95 6.12
N PRO A 363 -6.32 -12.10 7.16
CA PRO A 363 -7.46 -11.59 7.91
C PRO A 363 -8.37 -10.71 7.04
N GLY A 364 -9.65 -10.66 7.39
CA GLY A 364 -10.59 -9.74 6.73
C GLY A 364 -10.31 -8.28 7.08
N ALA A 365 -10.73 -7.36 6.21
CA ALA A 365 -10.51 -5.92 6.35
C ALA A 365 -11.05 -5.32 7.68
N PHE A 366 -12.10 -5.92 8.23
CA PHE A 366 -12.73 -5.48 9.49
C PHE A 366 -12.21 -6.19 10.75
N ASP A 367 -11.17 -7.00 10.64
CA ASP A 367 -10.55 -7.64 11.80
C ASP A 367 -9.79 -6.60 12.63
N LYS A 368 -10.35 -6.29 13.79
CA LYS A 368 -9.82 -5.26 14.70
C LYS A 368 -8.44 -5.57 15.28
N ARG A 369 -7.93 -6.80 15.09
CA ARG A 369 -6.59 -7.20 15.53
C ARG A 369 -5.49 -6.63 14.61
N VAL A 370 -5.81 -6.35 13.34
CA VAL A 370 -4.83 -6.03 12.29
C VAL A 370 -4.11 -4.72 12.56
N ALA A 371 -4.81 -3.61 12.61
CA ALA A 371 -4.17 -2.29 12.71
C ALA A 371 -3.30 -2.15 13.99
N PRO A 372 -3.75 -2.59 15.19
CA PRO A 372 -2.90 -2.58 16.38
C PRO A 372 -1.66 -3.48 16.27
N ALA A 373 -1.78 -4.67 15.67
CA ALA A 373 -0.65 -5.57 15.51
C ALA A 373 0.39 -5.00 14.55
N VAL A 374 -0.04 -4.44 13.42
CA VAL A 374 0.84 -3.76 12.46
C VAL A 374 1.51 -2.55 13.11
N ALA A 375 0.74 -1.71 13.82
CA ALA A 375 1.28 -0.52 14.48
C ALA A 375 2.35 -0.88 15.52
N GLN A 376 2.10 -1.90 16.34
CA GLN A 376 3.08 -2.36 17.33
C GLN A 376 4.36 -2.88 16.68
N ALA A 377 4.24 -3.72 15.64
CA ALA A 377 5.40 -4.28 14.94
C ALA A 377 6.24 -3.18 14.27
N VAL A 378 5.60 -2.19 13.68
CA VAL A 378 6.25 -1.04 13.04
C VAL A 378 6.95 -0.17 14.08
N MET A 379 6.30 0.14 15.20
CA MET A 379 6.87 0.93 16.29
C MET A 379 8.09 0.24 16.90
N ASP A 380 8.01 -1.06 17.20
CA ASP A 380 9.12 -1.81 17.77
C ASP A 380 10.31 -1.86 16.81
N CYS A 381 10.05 -2.05 15.53
CA CYS A 381 11.07 -2.04 14.49
C CYS A 381 11.72 -0.64 14.36
N ALA A 382 10.93 0.44 14.38
CA ALA A 382 11.45 1.80 14.33
C ALA A 382 12.39 2.11 15.49
N LYS A 383 12.03 1.67 16.72
CA LYS A 383 12.88 1.80 17.91
C LYS A 383 14.16 1.01 17.78
N ALA A 384 14.07 -0.25 17.33
CA ALA A 384 15.22 -1.12 17.16
C ALA A 384 16.23 -0.59 16.13
N GLN A 385 15.76 0.14 15.11
CA GLN A 385 16.59 0.73 14.07
C GLN A 385 17.08 2.15 14.39
N GLY A 386 16.63 2.74 15.49
CA GLY A 386 17.03 4.10 15.89
C GLY A 386 16.42 5.21 15.04
N VAL A 387 15.34 4.92 14.29
CA VAL A 387 14.60 5.92 13.50
C VAL A 387 13.40 6.51 14.26
N ALA A 388 13.12 6.02 15.46
CA ALA A 388 12.11 6.55 16.36
C ALA A 388 12.63 7.77 17.16
N ARG A 389 11.73 8.74 17.41
CA ARG A 389 11.98 9.95 18.22
C ARG A 389 11.09 10.04 19.47
N ALA A 390 10.17 9.08 19.65
CA ALA A 390 9.29 8.96 20.82
C ALA A 390 9.64 7.74 21.66
#